data_736e9ae2a423ddc3f0b361a250b858c4
#
_entry.id   736e9ae2a423ddc3f0b361a250b858c4
#
_cell.length_a   1.000
_cell.length_b   1.000
_cell.length_c   1.000
_cell.angle_alpha   90.00
_cell.angle_beta   90.00
_cell.angle_gamma   90.00
#
_symmetry.space_group_name_H-M   'P 1'
#
loop_
_entity.id
_entity.type
_entity.pdbx_description
1 polymer ?
#
loop_
_entity_poly.entity_id
_entity_poly.type
_entity_poly.pdbx_seq_one_letter_code
_entity_poly.pdbx_strand_id
1 'polypeptide(L)'
;MKTKIFKLLFCCVALLAFTLQSCSNKEEEIFEESPSARLQALMDKTQATLISSENGWVMDYFPDRDLSYGGFLYILKFNKQSVEAYCELSDDLSESIESLYKLSNDDGAVLSFDSYNEFLHFFATPSSGRYEAYDGDFEFKIMKVEDDLITLKGKRSGNAIYLHRLKEEPVQYLEKCVKTSENIFAPEASGTYGGTAIGAFVDPDVRYITIYLNGAEYGQYFLPTPTGVRFVEPLEINGATISELSYNSTKFIFSGKDSNGATIEFTCVLPDDYMFFEEFEGDYRMYLSTSSSRYYVDVKLVPEGDHYILEGFHRKFNPVLTFVKAKGCLEMTNQDVGTYGGNTVRLCAMGGGNLYPTALTPGFFVVKDVSRDNMLVWKPNDDDRRVWDGWLLWMLDSSGNSVDQLYNVNEWRWLATKVGTTSRYYLNSCLVDDMEKL
;
A
#
# COMPACT_ATOMS: atom_id res chain seq x y z
N MET A 1 -93.59 9.26 14.08
CA MET A 1 -92.35 8.78 14.64
C MET A 1 -91.72 7.65 13.81
N LYS A 2 -92.46 6.74 13.25
CA LYS A 2 -91.93 5.61 12.43
C LYS A 2 -91.20 6.03 11.13
N THR A 3 -91.61 7.09 10.48
CA THR A 3 -91.02 7.58 9.21
C THR A 3 -89.66 8.29 9.38
N LYS A 4 -89.36 8.85 10.54
CA LYS A 4 -88.08 9.47 10.81
C LYS A 4 -87.01 8.40 11.13
N ILE A 5 -87.42 7.34 11.79
CA ILE A 5 -86.47 6.17 12.14
C ILE A 5 -86.13 5.43 10.86
N PHE A 6 -87.04 5.26 9.92
CA PHE A 6 -86.81 4.59 8.63
C PHE A 6 -85.86 5.42 7.71
N LYS A 7 -85.94 6.74 7.72
CA LYS A 7 -85.00 7.60 7.03
C LYS A 7 -83.64 7.61 7.61
N LEU A 8 -83.56 7.54 8.98
CA LEU A 8 -82.29 7.46 9.68
C LEU A 8 -81.60 6.10 9.44
N LEU A 9 -82.39 5.01 9.44
CA LEU A 9 -81.81 3.66 9.16
C LEU A 9 -81.33 3.56 7.69
N PHE A 10 -82.10 4.18 6.74
CA PHE A 10 -81.72 4.21 5.32
C PHE A 10 -80.42 5.04 5.09
N CYS A 11 -80.25 6.14 5.80
CA CYS A 11 -78.99 6.92 5.76
C CYS A 11 -77.81 6.18 6.35
N CYS A 12 -78.00 5.42 7.47
CA CYS A 12 -76.93 4.62 8.07
C CYS A 12 -76.53 3.42 7.17
N VAL A 13 -77.48 2.77 6.49
CA VAL A 13 -77.21 1.69 5.53
C VAL A 13 -76.53 2.24 4.26
N ALA A 14 -76.90 3.41 3.80
CA ALA A 14 -76.22 4.07 2.67
C ALA A 14 -74.84 4.53 3.03
N LEU A 15 -74.59 5.04 4.25
CA LEU A 15 -73.22 5.36 4.73
C LEU A 15 -72.35 4.08 4.91
N LEU A 16 -72.89 2.96 5.39
CA LEU A 16 -72.16 1.70 5.47
C LEU A 16 -71.84 1.12 4.07
N ALA A 17 -72.71 1.30 3.07
CA ALA A 17 -72.40 0.88 1.70
C ALA A 17 -71.29 1.67 1.03
N PHE A 18 -71.06 2.95 1.39
CA PHE A 18 -69.92 3.75 0.92
C PHE A 18 -68.60 3.40 1.57
N THR A 19 -68.60 2.81 2.75
CA THR A 19 -67.36 2.38 3.43
C THR A 19 -66.84 0.99 2.97
N LEU A 20 -67.57 0.26 2.15
CA LEU A 20 -67.17 -1.02 1.58
C LEU A 20 -66.55 -0.87 0.15
N GLN A 21 -66.50 0.32 -0.41
CA GLN A 21 -65.58 0.60 -1.49
C GLN A 21 -64.18 0.85 -0.88
N SER A 22 -63.67 -0.11 -0.10
CA SER A 22 -62.25 -0.23 0.17
C SER A 22 -61.55 -0.34 -1.18
N CYS A 23 -60.71 0.62 -1.43
CA CYS A 23 -59.81 0.69 -2.56
C CYS A 23 -59.28 -0.67 -2.96
N SER A 24 -59.77 -1.28 -4.01
CA SER A 24 -58.91 -2.06 -4.86
C SER A 24 -58.07 -1.01 -5.63
N ASN A 25 -57.07 -0.42 -4.96
CA ASN A 25 -55.92 0.07 -5.68
C ASN A 25 -55.38 -1.19 -6.39
N LYS A 26 -55.79 -1.41 -7.62
CA LYS A 26 -54.92 -2.03 -8.58
C LYS A 26 -53.75 -1.06 -8.64
N GLU A 27 -52.72 -1.31 -7.81
CA GLU A 27 -51.38 -0.84 -8.14
C GLU A 27 -51.20 -1.33 -9.57
N GLU A 28 -51.14 -0.43 -10.52
CA GLU A 28 -50.66 -0.76 -11.86
C GLU A 28 -49.31 -1.38 -11.59
N GLU A 29 -49.19 -2.70 -11.77
CA GLU A 29 -47.93 -3.39 -11.71
C GLU A 29 -47.09 -2.78 -12.83
N ILE A 30 -46.30 -1.78 -12.46
CA ILE A 30 -45.32 -1.10 -13.35
C ILE A 30 -44.33 -2.12 -13.90
N PHE A 31 -44.26 -3.31 -13.27
CA PHE A 31 -43.37 -4.39 -13.61
C PHE A 31 -44.17 -5.68 -13.84
N GLU A 32 -43.85 -6.42 -14.90
CA GLU A 32 -44.46 -7.71 -15.25
C GLU A 32 -44.21 -8.81 -14.23
N GLU A 33 -43.11 -8.68 -13.40
CA GLU A 33 -42.72 -9.65 -12.41
C GLU A 33 -42.86 -9.13 -10.97
N SER A 34 -43.17 -10.02 -10.03
CA SER A 34 -43.23 -9.69 -8.60
C SER A 34 -41.88 -9.24 -8.06
N PRO A 35 -41.82 -8.39 -7.04
CA PRO A 35 -40.56 -7.99 -6.41
C PRO A 35 -39.64 -9.17 -6.00
N SER A 36 -40.24 -10.24 -5.50
CA SER A 36 -39.49 -11.46 -5.10
C SER A 36 -38.91 -12.21 -6.30
N ALA A 37 -39.64 -12.28 -7.43
CA ALA A 37 -39.16 -12.91 -8.65
C ALA A 37 -37.99 -12.12 -9.27
N ARG A 38 -38.08 -10.78 -9.31
CA ARG A 38 -36.99 -9.93 -9.78
C ARG A 38 -35.74 -10.05 -8.94
N LEU A 39 -35.90 -10.16 -7.60
CA LEU A 39 -34.79 -10.32 -6.69
C LEU A 39 -34.12 -11.69 -6.86
N GLN A 40 -34.89 -12.76 -7.03
CA GLN A 40 -34.35 -14.08 -7.33
C GLN A 40 -33.60 -14.08 -8.67
N ALA A 41 -34.19 -13.48 -9.71
CA ALA A 41 -33.52 -13.35 -11.01
C ALA A 41 -32.21 -12.58 -10.94
N LEU A 42 -32.12 -11.52 -10.10
CA LEU A 42 -30.89 -10.79 -9.85
C LEU A 42 -29.84 -11.69 -9.16
N MET A 43 -30.23 -12.45 -8.14
CA MET A 43 -29.30 -13.38 -7.47
C MET A 43 -28.80 -14.46 -8.40
N ASP A 44 -29.69 -15.07 -9.20
CA ASP A 44 -29.32 -16.10 -10.19
C ASP A 44 -28.37 -15.54 -11.26
N LYS A 45 -28.66 -14.35 -11.77
CA LYS A 45 -27.77 -13.63 -12.69
C LYS A 45 -26.42 -13.36 -12.04
N THR A 46 -26.41 -12.88 -10.80
CA THR A 46 -25.17 -12.59 -10.07
C THR A 46 -24.32 -13.86 -9.93
N GLN A 47 -24.90 -14.96 -9.49
CA GLN A 47 -24.17 -16.22 -9.36
C GLN A 47 -23.59 -16.70 -10.70
N ALA A 48 -24.41 -16.66 -11.76
CA ALA A 48 -23.96 -17.04 -13.09
C ALA A 48 -22.80 -16.17 -13.58
N THR A 49 -22.88 -14.85 -13.34
CA THR A 49 -21.84 -13.90 -13.73
C THR A 49 -20.56 -14.10 -12.91
N LEU A 50 -20.65 -14.26 -11.58
CA LEU A 50 -19.48 -14.50 -10.71
C LEU A 50 -18.70 -15.74 -11.15
N ILE A 51 -19.39 -16.84 -11.41
CA ILE A 51 -18.79 -18.13 -11.79
C ILE A 51 -18.22 -18.09 -13.22
N SER A 52 -18.73 -17.21 -14.10
CA SER A 52 -18.33 -17.17 -15.50
C SER A 52 -16.93 -16.63 -15.73
N SER A 53 -16.27 -16.06 -14.72
CA SER A 53 -14.89 -15.58 -14.84
C SER A 53 -13.90 -16.69 -14.48
N GLU A 54 -13.15 -17.16 -15.46
CA GLU A 54 -12.14 -18.21 -15.29
C GLU A 54 -11.01 -17.78 -14.32
N ASN A 55 -10.58 -16.53 -14.44
CA ASN A 55 -9.52 -15.95 -13.61
C ASN A 55 -10.07 -15.23 -12.35
N GLY A 56 -11.39 -15.16 -12.18
CA GLY A 56 -12.02 -14.47 -11.06
C GLY A 56 -12.23 -12.97 -11.28
N TRP A 57 -12.28 -12.23 -10.18
CA TRP A 57 -12.64 -10.82 -10.13
C TRP A 57 -11.68 -10.05 -9.24
N VAL A 58 -11.23 -8.90 -9.69
CA VAL A 58 -10.51 -7.92 -8.87
C VAL A 58 -11.54 -7.13 -8.08
N MET A 59 -11.48 -7.21 -6.76
CA MET A 59 -12.34 -6.46 -5.85
C MET A 59 -11.61 -5.21 -5.36
N ASP A 60 -12.17 -4.05 -5.67
CA ASP A 60 -11.73 -2.77 -5.14
C ASP A 60 -12.40 -2.57 -3.78
N TYR A 61 -11.67 -2.81 -2.70
CA TYR A 61 -12.21 -2.85 -1.35
C TYR A 61 -11.78 -1.65 -0.51
N PHE A 62 -12.75 -0.97 0.09
CA PHE A 62 -12.53 0.17 1.00
C PHE A 62 -13.24 -0.12 2.33
N PRO A 63 -12.51 -0.40 3.41
CA PRO A 63 -13.10 -0.88 4.66
C PRO A 63 -13.95 0.16 5.39
N ASP A 64 -13.44 1.32 5.65
CA ASP A 64 -14.06 2.35 6.48
C ASP A 64 -14.91 3.31 5.65
N ARG A 65 -16.00 3.83 6.24
CA ARG A 65 -16.89 4.81 5.60
C ARG A 65 -16.17 6.09 5.18
N ASP A 66 -15.23 6.53 6.01
CA ASP A 66 -14.47 7.76 5.77
C ASP A 66 -13.22 7.51 4.89
N LEU A 67 -13.04 6.27 4.42
CA LEU A 67 -11.92 5.81 3.58
C LEU A 67 -10.54 6.02 4.23
N SER A 68 -10.48 6.10 5.57
CA SER A 68 -9.31 6.51 6.35
C SER A 68 -8.09 5.59 6.18
N TYR A 69 -8.32 4.34 5.72
CA TYR A 69 -7.26 3.35 5.51
C TYR A 69 -6.88 3.20 4.04
N GLY A 70 -7.49 3.98 3.13
CA GLY A 70 -7.36 3.76 1.70
C GLY A 70 -8.06 2.49 1.22
N GLY A 71 -7.73 2.06 0.01
CA GLY A 71 -8.30 0.87 -0.62
C GLY A 71 -7.33 -0.31 -0.67
N PHE A 72 -7.89 -1.51 -0.76
CA PHE A 72 -7.15 -2.77 -0.81
C PHE A 72 -7.64 -3.64 -1.95
N LEU A 73 -6.71 -4.37 -2.58
CA LEU A 73 -7.01 -5.29 -3.65
C LEU A 73 -7.22 -6.72 -3.13
N TYR A 74 -8.33 -7.31 -3.52
CA TYR A 74 -8.57 -8.74 -3.42
C TYR A 74 -8.80 -9.31 -4.81
N ILE A 75 -8.46 -10.57 -5.01
CA ILE A 75 -8.90 -11.32 -6.17
C ILE A 75 -9.77 -12.47 -5.69
N LEU A 76 -10.99 -12.53 -6.23
CA LEU A 76 -12.02 -13.47 -5.82
C LEU A 76 -12.37 -14.39 -6.98
N LYS A 77 -12.11 -15.68 -6.82
CA LYS A 77 -12.45 -16.71 -7.81
C LYS A 77 -13.62 -17.54 -7.28
N PHE A 78 -14.77 -17.40 -7.92
CA PHE A 78 -16.00 -18.02 -7.46
C PHE A 78 -16.27 -19.37 -8.16
N ASN A 79 -16.72 -20.33 -7.39
CA ASN A 79 -17.43 -21.52 -7.88
C ASN A 79 -18.90 -21.50 -7.42
N LYS A 80 -19.63 -22.62 -7.48
CA LYS A 80 -21.06 -22.64 -7.13
C LYS A 80 -21.36 -22.37 -5.64
N GLN A 81 -20.42 -22.64 -4.75
CA GLN A 81 -20.65 -22.60 -3.29
C GLN A 81 -19.53 -21.91 -2.53
N SER A 82 -18.32 -21.87 -3.09
CA SER A 82 -17.16 -21.29 -2.43
C SER A 82 -16.50 -20.20 -3.29
N VAL A 83 -15.68 -19.42 -2.62
CA VAL A 83 -14.82 -18.40 -3.19
C VAL A 83 -13.40 -18.65 -2.71
N GLU A 84 -12.47 -18.63 -3.62
CA GLU A 84 -11.03 -18.58 -3.37
C GLU A 84 -10.60 -17.10 -3.40
N ALA A 85 -10.04 -16.62 -2.30
CA ALA A 85 -9.63 -15.24 -2.13
C ALA A 85 -8.12 -15.11 -2.04
N TYR A 86 -7.55 -14.21 -2.83
CA TYR A 86 -6.17 -13.71 -2.74
C TYR A 86 -6.21 -12.28 -2.21
N CYS A 87 -5.16 -11.84 -1.49
CA CYS A 87 -5.10 -10.52 -0.89
C CYS A 87 -3.71 -9.91 -1.03
N GLU A 88 -3.64 -8.62 -1.37
CA GLU A 88 -2.36 -7.90 -1.44
C GLU A 88 -1.65 -7.73 -0.08
N LEU A 89 -2.37 -7.96 1.04
CA LEU A 89 -1.80 -7.88 2.39
C LEU A 89 -1.10 -9.17 2.84
N SER A 90 -1.17 -10.26 2.04
CA SER A 90 -0.43 -11.49 2.36
C SER A 90 1.06 -11.30 2.07
N ASP A 91 1.91 -11.82 2.96
CA ASP A 91 3.36 -11.90 2.75
C ASP A 91 3.71 -12.82 1.56
N ASP A 92 2.83 -13.77 1.23
CA ASP A 92 2.91 -14.63 0.05
C ASP A 92 1.70 -14.38 -0.85
N LEU A 93 1.89 -13.61 -1.91
CA LEU A 93 0.82 -13.26 -2.87
C LEU A 93 0.24 -14.46 -3.63
N SER A 94 0.91 -15.62 -3.58
CA SER A 94 0.41 -16.88 -4.13
C SER A 94 -0.50 -17.63 -3.17
N GLU A 95 -0.57 -17.20 -1.90
CA GLU A 95 -1.48 -17.76 -0.91
C GLU A 95 -2.92 -17.42 -1.24
N SER A 96 -3.79 -18.43 -1.17
CA SER A 96 -5.24 -18.25 -1.31
C SER A 96 -5.98 -18.94 -0.18
N ILE A 97 -7.11 -18.37 0.21
CA ILE A 97 -7.98 -18.95 1.24
C ILE A 97 -9.36 -19.21 0.64
N GLU A 98 -9.77 -20.47 0.63
CA GLU A 98 -11.11 -20.86 0.19
C GLU A 98 -12.12 -20.80 1.34
N SER A 99 -13.29 -20.21 1.08
CA SER A 99 -14.38 -20.09 2.03
C SER A 99 -15.74 -20.16 1.33
N LEU A 100 -16.82 -20.31 2.10
CA LEU A 100 -18.18 -20.31 1.55
C LEU A 100 -18.69 -18.89 1.38
N TYR A 101 -19.40 -18.65 0.29
CA TYR A 101 -20.20 -17.43 0.09
C TYR A 101 -21.67 -17.77 -0.07
N LYS A 102 -22.51 -16.77 0.10
CA LYS A 102 -23.96 -16.91 -0.02
C LYS A 102 -24.56 -15.71 -0.73
N LEU A 103 -25.55 -15.97 -1.58
CA LEU A 103 -26.47 -14.98 -2.09
C LEU A 103 -27.79 -15.11 -1.33
N SER A 104 -28.26 -14.03 -0.74
CA SER A 104 -29.47 -14.02 0.09
C SER A 104 -30.34 -12.79 -0.18
N ASN A 105 -31.60 -12.90 0.22
CA ASN A 105 -32.53 -11.79 0.23
C ASN A 105 -32.59 -11.23 1.66
N ASP A 106 -31.79 -10.17 1.92
CA ASP A 106 -31.74 -9.46 3.19
C ASP A 106 -31.73 -7.96 2.94
N ASP A 107 -32.90 -7.34 2.90
CA ASP A 107 -33.10 -5.94 2.50
C ASP A 107 -32.49 -5.64 1.11
N GLY A 108 -32.81 -6.55 0.14
CA GLY A 108 -32.28 -6.61 -1.21
C GLY A 108 -31.45 -7.85 -1.48
N ALA A 109 -30.86 -7.95 -2.67
CA ALA A 109 -29.92 -9.02 -2.98
C ALA A 109 -28.58 -8.73 -2.30
N VAL A 110 -28.09 -9.68 -1.52
CA VAL A 110 -26.85 -9.56 -0.73
C VAL A 110 -25.89 -10.69 -1.09
N LEU A 111 -24.65 -10.35 -1.36
CA LEU A 111 -23.50 -11.25 -1.37
C LEU A 111 -22.86 -11.21 0.01
N SER A 112 -22.73 -12.36 0.69
CA SER A 112 -22.06 -12.47 1.98
C SER A 112 -20.98 -13.56 1.96
N PHE A 113 -19.89 -13.34 2.70
CA PHE A 113 -18.83 -14.30 2.95
C PHE A 113 -19.09 -14.93 4.34
N ASP A 114 -19.97 -15.94 4.37
CA ASP A 114 -20.56 -16.45 5.61
C ASP A 114 -19.60 -17.30 6.46
N SER A 115 -18.64 -17.99 5.86
CA SER A 115 -17.62 -18.72 6.62
C SER A 115 -16.37 -17.87 6.78
N TYR A 116 -15.75 -17.99 7.95
CA TYR A 116 -14.55 -17.22 8.26
C TYR A 116 -13.46 -17.44 7.21
N ASN A 117 -12.92 -16.33 6.71
CA ASN A 117 -11.80 -16.26 5.79
C ASN A 117 -10.91 -15.13 6.30
N GLU A 118 -9.66 -15.43 6.62
CA GLU A 118 -8.75 -14.48 7.24
C GLU A 118 -8.60 -13.22 6.40
N PHE A 119 -8.50 -13.34 5.09
CA PHE A 119 -8.39 -12.20 4.19
C PHE A 119 -9.68 -11.36 4.16
N LEU A 120 -10.82 -11.98 3.88
CA LEU A 120 -12.09 -11.28 3.69
C LEU A 120 -12.69 -10.71 4.98
N HIS A 121 -12.28 -11.24 6.15
CA HIS A 121 -12.75 -10.78 7.45
C HIS A 121 -11.73 -9.91 8.19
N PHE A 122 -10.52 -9.72 7.64
CA PHE A 122 -9.43 -8.98 8.30
C PHE A 122 -9.90 -7.63 8.85
N PHE A 123 -10.53 -6.79 8.02
CA PHE A 123 -10.98 -5.47 8.41
C PHE A 123 -12.26 -5.47 9.28
N ALA A 124 -12.99 -6.57 9.35
CA ALA A 124 -14.20 -6.71 10.15
C ALA A 124 -13.95 -7.41 11.49
N THR A 125 -12.78 -8.03 11.68
CA THR A 125 -12.46 -8.83 12.86
C THR A 125 -11.70 -8.02 13.90
N PRO A 126 -12.20 -7.93 15.15
CA PRO A 126 -11.46 -7.30 16.23
C PRO A 126 -10.14 -8.00 16.55
N SER A 127 -9.13 -7.25 16.96
CA SER A 127 -7.84 -7.76 17.41
C SER A 127 -7.47 -7.21 18.80
N SER A 128 -6.44 -7.77 19.42
CA SER A 128 -5.97 -7.35 20.75
C SER A 128 -5.53 -5.89 20.80
N GLY A 129 -5.05 -5.34 19.67
CA GLY A 129 -4.65 -3.93 19.53
C GLY A 129 -5.78 -3.01 19.04
N ARG A 130 -6.87 -3.59 18.51
CA ARG A 130 -8.00 -2.84 17.92
C ARG A 130 -9.31 -3.62 18.08
N TYR A 131 -9.96 -3.42 19.21
CA TYR A 131 -11.18 -4.17 19.55
C TYR A 131 -12.42 -3.75 18.72
N GLU A 132 -12.41 -2.58 18.09
CA GLU A 132 -13.47 -2.13 17.18
C GLU A 132 -13.26 -2.56 15.72
N ALA A 133 -12.17 -3.31 15.42
CA ALA A 133 -11.73 -3.66 14.08
C ALA A 133 -11.44 -2.39 13.21
N TYR A 134 -11.60 -2.51 11.89
CA TYR A 134 -11.36 -1.43 10.91
C TYR A 134 -12.65 -1.04 10.16
N ASP A 135 -13.81 -1.30 10.74
CA ASP A 135 -15.14 -1.03 10.17
C ASP A 135 -15.40 -1.64 8.78
N GLY A 136 -14.70 -2.75 8.49
CA GLY A 136 -14.82 -3.44 7.21
C GLY A 136 -16.13 -4.20 7.04
N ASP A 137 -16.49 -4.45 5.77
CA ASP A 137 -17.63 -5.23 5.35
C ASP A 137 -17.22 -6.64 4.92
N PHE A 138 -18.06 -7.62 5.20
CA PHE A 138 -18.06 -8.94 4.58
C PHE A 138 -19.46 -9.32 4.03
N GLU A 139 -20.40 -8.37 4.05
CA GLU A 139 -21.72 -8.43 3.46
C GLU A 139 -21.95 -7.22 2.56
N PHE A 140 -22.42 -7.46 1.34
CA PHE A 140 -22.52 -6.45 0.30
C PHE A 140 -23.86 -6.52 -0.41
N LYS A 141 -24.57 -5.39 -0.50
CA LYS A 141 -25.77 -5.27 -1.35
C LYS A 141 -25.36 -5.26 -2.81
N ILE A 142 -26.02 -6.06 -3.63
CA ILE A 142 -25.78 -6.11 -5.08
C ILE A 142 -26.55 -4.97 -5.72
N MET A 143 -25.83 -4.00 -6.28
CA MET A 143 -26.41 -2.81 -6.89
C MET A 143 -26.60 -2.97 -8.38
N LYS A 144 -25.62 -3.54 -9.10
CA LYS A 144 -25.66 -3.72 -10.55
C LYS A 144 -24.80 -4.93 -10.95
N VAL A 145 -25.24 -5.66 -11.97
CA VAL A 145 -24.51 -6.81 -12.52
C VAL A 145 -24.40 -6.67 -14.03
N GLU A 146 -23.18 -6.44 -14.50
CA GLU A 146 -22.78 -6.39 -15.91
C GLU A 146 -21.74 -7.51 -16.17
N ASP A 147 -21.44 -7.78 -17.43
CA ASP A 147 -20.59 -8.91 -17.78
C ASP A 147 -19.15 -8.77 -17.25
N ASP A 148 -18.59 -7.55 -17.26
CA ASP A 148 -17.22 -7.26 -16.85
C ASP A 148 -17.13 -6.44 -15.54
N LEU A 149 -18.27 -6.01 -14.96
CA LEU A 149 -18.32 -5.18 -13.77
C LEU A 149 -19.52 -5.52 -12.89
N ILE A 150 -19.28 -5.81 -11.62
CA ILE A 150 -20.34 -5.94 -10.62
C ILE A 150 -20.16 -4.83 -9.59
N THR A 151 -21.22 -4.04 -9.39
CA THR A 151 -21.23 -2.96 -8.40
C THR A 151 -21.92 -3.45 -7.15
N LEU A 152 -21.24 -3.38 -6.04
CA LEU A 152 -21.68 -3.74 -4.71
C LEU A 152 -21.70 -2.51 -3.80
N LYS A 153 -22.38 -2.62 -2.67
CA LYS A 153 -22.38 -1.62 -1.61
C LYS A 153 -22.20 -2.30 -0.26
N GLY A 154 -21.18 -1.93 0.49
CA GLY A 154 -20.95 -2.41 1.84
C GLY A 154 -22.16 -2.18 2.74
N LYS A 155 -22.58 -3.18 3.52
CA LYS A 155 -23.74 -3.04 4.42
C LYS A 155 -23.42 -2.16 5.62
N ARG A 156 -22.19 -2.23 6.11
CA ARG A 156 -21.71 -1.48 7.28
C ARG A 156 -21.16 -0.12 6.88
N SER A 157 -20.16 -0.08 6.03
CA SER A 157 -19.50 1.16 5.59
C SER A 157 -20.41 2.01 4.70
N GLY A 158 -21.18 1.37 3.82
CA GLY A 158 -21.95 2.04 2.77
C GLY A 158 -21.12 2.39 1.53
N ASN A 159 -19.85 1.98 1.48
CA ASN A 159 -18.95 2.24 0.37
C ASN A 159 -19.36 1.48 -0.89
N ALA A 160 -19.14 2.10 -2.06
CA ALA A 160 -19.17 1.40 -3.32
C ALA A 160 -17.96 0.46 -3.41
N ILE A 161 -18.23 -0.78 -3.82
CA ILE A 161 -17.23 -1.82 -4.00
C ILE A 161 -17.42 -2.37 -5.41
N TYR A 162 -16.34 -2.46 -6.15
CA TYR A 162 -16.38 -2.89 -7.55
C TYR A 162 -15.67 -4.23 -7.71
N LEU A 163 -16.32 -5.15 -8.44
CA LEU A 163 -15.68 -6.37 -8.90
C LEU A 163 -15.44 -6.24 -10.40
N HIS A 164 -14.19 -6.11 -10.79
CA HIS A 164 -13.76 -6.05 -12.19
C HIS A 164 -13.38 -7.44 -12.66
N ARG A 165 -13.91 -7.88 -13.81
CA ARG A 165 -13.57 -9.18 -14.38
C ARG A 165 -12.07 -9.28 -14.69
N LEU A 166 -11.40 -10.26 -14.11
CA LEU A 166 -9.98 -10.49 -14.33
C LEU A 166 -9.76 -11.28 -15.63
N LYS A 167 -8.85 -10.76 -16.49
CA LYS A 167 -8.53 -11.34 -17.81
C LYS A 167 -7.18 -12.06 -17.84
N GLU A 168 -6.41 -11.97 -16.77
CA GLU A 168 -5.12 -12.62 -16.62
C GLU A 168 -5.07 -13.48 -15.36
N GLU A 169 -3.98 -14.17 -15.14
CA GLU A 169 -3.81 -15.06 -14.00
C GLU A 169 -3.74 -14.25 -12.70
N PRO A 170 -4.45 -14.69 -11.61
CA PRO A 170 -4.62 -13.95 -10.37
C PRO A 170 -3.33 -13.46 -9.71
N VAL A 171 -2.39 -14.38 -9.48
CA VAL A 171 -1.14 -14.06 -8.76
C VAL A 171 -0.30 -13.07 -9.56
N GLN A 172 -0.16 -13.28 -10.87
CA GLN A 172 0.59 -12.38 -11.74
C GLN A 172 0.00 -10.96 -11.79
N TYR A 173 -1.34 -10.85 -11.78
CA TYR A 173 -1.99 -9.55 -11.70
C TYR A 173 -1.69 -8.85 -10.38
N LEU A 174 -1.86 -9.57 -9.27
CA LEU A 174 -1.65 -9.04 -7.92
C LEU A 174 -0.19 -8.61 -7.71
N GLU A 175 0.77 -9.44 -8.11
CA GLU A 175 2.21 -9.11 -8.08
C GLU A 175 2.54 -7.81 -8.84
N LYS A 176 1.96 -7.64 -10.05
CA LYS A 176 2.15 -6.41 -10.83
C LYS A 176 1.54 -5.19 -10.13
N CYS A 177 0.35 -5.33 -9.53
CA CYS A 177 -0.30 -4.24 -8.79
C CYS A 177 0.50 -3.85 -7.54
N VAL A 178 0.95 -4.83 -6.75
CA VAL A 178 1.80 -4.60 -5.57
C VAL A 178 3.10 -3.92 -5.98
N LYS A 179 3.76 -4.44 -7.02
CA LYS A 179 4.97 -3.81 -7.56
C LYS A 179 4.73 -2.38 -8.06
N THR A 180 3.58 -2.09 -8.67
CA THR A 180 3.23 -0.72 -9.04
C THR A 180 3.06 0.15 -7.82
N SER A 181 2.33 -0.33 -6.79
CA SER A 181 2.10 0.38 -5.52
C SER A 181 3.42 0.74 -4.83
N GLU A 182 4.32 -0.23 -4.67
CA GLU A 182 5.65 -0.03 -4.06
C GLU A 182 6.53 0.96 -4.83
N ASN A 183 6.26 1.13 -6.12
CA ASN A 183 7.01 2.03 -6.98
C ASN A 183 6.36 3.41 -7.15
N ILE A 184 5.16 3.62 -6.63
CA ILE A 184 4.55 4.96 -6.62
C ILE A 184 5.36 5.85 -5.69
N PHE A 185 5.95 6.87 -6.28
CA PHE A 185 6.70 7.88 -5.57
C PHE A 185 6.10 9.24 -5.91
N ALA A 186 5.64 9.97 -4.91
CA ALA A 186 5.32 11.36 -5.13
C ALA A 186 4.84 12.14 -3.90
N PRO A 187 5.66 12.84 -3.17
CA PRO A 187 5.12 13.84 -2.25
C PRO A 187 4.57 15.05 -3.01
N GLU A 188 5.27 15.59 -3.98
CA GLU A 188 4.82 16.73 -4.78
C GLU A 188 5.07 16.46 -6.27
N ALA A 189 4.14 16.89 -7.10
CA ALA A 189 4.24 16.75 -8.54
C ALA A 189 3.74 18.01 -9.25
N SER A 190 4.19 18.21 -10.47
CA SER A 190 3.74 19.29 -11.33
C SER A 190 3.60 18.80 -12.77
N GLY A 191 2.73 19.48 -13.52
CA GLY A 191 2.47 19.06 -14.89
C GLY A 191 1.42 19.90 -15.59
N THR A 192 0.65 19.27 -16.46
CA THR A 192 -0.40 19.94 -17.23
C THR A 192 -1.68 19.10 -17.32
N TYR A 193 -2.81 19.78 -17.39
CA TYR A 193 -4.11 19.22 -17.74
C TYR A 193 -4.74 20.07 -18.84
N GLY A 194 -5.01 19.46 -19.99
CA GLY A 194 -5.53 20.18 -21.16
C GLY A 194 -4.66 21.38 -21.58
N GLY A 195 -3.32 21.32 -21.33
CA GLY A 195 -2.38 22.41 -21.59
C GLY A 195 -2.30 23.48 -20.49
N THR A 196 -3.11 23.38 -19.43
CA THR A 196 -3.07 24.28 -18.27
C THR A 196 -2.13 23.68 -17.21
N ALA A 197 -1.27 24.49 -16.60
CA ALA A 197 -0.39 24.05 -15.53
C ALA A 197 -1.21 23.56 -14.30
N ILE A 198 -0.76 22.44 -13.72
CA ILE A 198 -1.31 21.86 -12.50
C ILE A 198 -0.21 21.57 -11.49
N GLY A 199 -0.55 21.63 -10.21
CA GLY A 199 0.16 20.93 -9.16
C GLY A 199 -0.54 19.59 -8.87
N ALA A 200 0.18 18.65 -8.30
CA ALA A 200 -0.40 17.41 -7.81
C ALA A 200 0.31 16.96 -6.54
N PHE A 201 -0.41 16.19 -5.74
CA PHE A 201 0.12 15.48 -4.58
C PHE A 201 -0.39 14.04 -4.63
N VAL A 202 0.48 13.08 -4.40
CA VAL A 202 0.11 11.67 -4.33
C VAL A 202 0.52 11.14 -2.96
N ASP A 203 -0.46 10.70 -2.20
CA ASP A 203 -0.25 10.00 -0.94
C ASP A 203 -0.32 8.49 -1.21
N PRO A 204 0.81 7.77 -1.20
CA PRO A 204 0.83 6.34 -1.46
C PRO A 204 0.29 5.51 -0.29
N ASP A 205 0.33 6.02 0.95
CA ASP A 205 -0.04 5.27 2.15
C ASP A 205 -1.57 5.12 2.26
N VAL A 206 -2.30 6.22 2.00
CA VAL A 206 -3.77 6.19 1.95
C VAL A 206 -4.31 6.08 0.53
N ARG A 207 -3.42 6.04 -0.47
CA ARG A 207 -3.76 5.90 -1.90
C ARG A 207 -4.69 7.00 -2.39
N TYR A 208 -4.28 8.25 -2.19
CA TYR A 208 -5.05 9.43 -2.56
C TYR A 208 -4.24 10.34 -3.49
N ILE A 209 -4.87 10.81 -4.58
CA ILE A 209 -4.28 11.78 -5.50
C ILE A 209 -5.08 13.08 -5.40
N THR A 210 -4.36 14.18 -5.21
CA THR A 210 -4.90 15.54 -5.26
C THR A 210 -4.34 16.28 -6.46
N ILE A 211 -5.19 16.95 -7.23
CA ILE A 211 -4.83 17.80 -8.35
C ILE A 211 -5.23 19.24 -8.01
N TYR A 212 -4.28 20.17 -8.14
CA TYR A 212 -4.48 21.61 -7.96
C TYR A 212 -4.54 22.30 -9.31
N LEU A 213 -5.70 22.82 -9.67
CA LEU A 213 -5.94 23.52 -10.95
C LEU A 213 -6.60 24.87 -10.71
N ASN A 214 -5.97 25.98 -11.12
CA ASN A 214 -6.51 27.34 -11.02
C ASN A 214 -6.99 27.73 -9.62
N GLY A 215 -6.32 27.23 -8.56
CA GLY A 215 -6.67 27.48 -7.17
C GLY A 215 -7.80 26.61 -6.60
N ALA A 216 -8.34 25.69 -7.40
CA ALA A 216 -9.26 24.65 -6.94
C ALA A 216 -8.49 23.34 -6.70
N GLU A 217 -9.05 22.53 -5.80
CA GLU A 217 -8.53 21.24 -5.40
C GLU A 217 -9.51 20.14 -5.81
N TYR A 218 -8.98 19.09 -6.44
CA TYR A 218 -9.71 17.91 -6.88
C TYR A 218 -8.97 16.69 -6.38
N GLY A 219 -9.65 15.78 -5.70
CA GLY A 219 -8.95 14.61 -5.16
C GLY A 219 -9.82 13.35 -5.21
N GLN A 220 -9.15 12.20 -5.29
CA GLN A 220 -9.81 10.92 -5.29
C GLN A 220 -8.88 9.82 -4.82
N TYR A 221 -9.47 8.83 -4.13
CA TYR A 221 -8.79 7.59 -3.78
C TYR A 221 -8.56 6.71 -5.01
N PHE A 222 -7.47 5.96 -4.98
CA PHE A 222 -7.12 5.06 -6.06
C PHE A 222 -6.70 3.68 -5.57
N LEU A 223 -6.69 2.74 -6.49
CA LEU A 223 -6.08 1.43 -6.32
C LEU A 223 -5.02 1.21 -7.40
N PRO A 224 -3.93 0.50 -7.09
CA PRO A 224 -2.91 0.19 -8.07
C PRO A 224 -3.46 -0.78 -9.12
N THR A 225 -2.98 -0.60 -10.36
CA THR A 225 -3.16 -1.53 -11.48
C THR A 225 -1.79 -1.98 -11.99
N PRO A 226 -1.69 -2.99 -12.84
CA PRO A 226 -0.41 -3.40 -13.42
C PRO A 226 0.37 -2.30 -14.13
N THR A 227 -0.30 -1.22 -14.55
CA THR A 227 0.29 -0.15 -15.38
C THR A 227 0.11 1.26 -14.80
N GLY A 228 -0.45 1.38 -13.61
CA GLY A 228 -0.72 2.68 -13.00
C GLY A 228 -1.74 2.61 -11.87
N VAL A 229 -2.73 3.48 -11.90
CA VAL A 229 -3.76 3.58 -10.86
C VAL A 229 -5.15 3.70 -11.47
N ARG A 230 -6.15 3.12 -10.81
CA ARG A 230 -7.57 3.29 -11.10
C ARG A 230 -8.22 4.02 -9.93
N PHE A 231 -8.96 5.09 -10.22
CA PHE A 231 -9.73 5.79 -9.21
C PHE A 231 -10.94 4.97 -8.76
N VAL A 232 -11.29 5.03 -7.47
CA VAL A 232 -12.45 4.31 -6.90
C VAL A 232 -13.76 4.79 -7.55
N GLU A 233 -13.90 6.09 -7.66
CA GLU A 233 -14.89 6.75 -8.49
C GLU A 233 -14.12 7.66 -9.47
N PRO A 234 -14.60 7.87 -10.69
CA PRO A 234 -13.88 8.75 -11.61
C PRO A 234 -13.59 10.12 -10.98
N LEU A 235 -12.34 10.56 -11.01
CA LEU A 235 -11.95 11.89 -10.57
C LEU A 235 -12.60 12.93 -11.46
N GLU A 236 -13.48 13.76 -10.90
CA GLU A 236 -14.18 14.81 -11.64
C GLU A 236 -13.40 16.12 -11.57
N ILE A 237 -13.05 16.69 -12.74
CA ILE A 237 -12.39 17.99 -12.86
C ILE A 237 -13.19 18.82 -13.87
N ASN A 238 -13.84 19.89 -13.42
CA ASN A 238 -14.63 20.81 -14.26
C ASN A 238 -15.68 20.11 -15.15
N GLY A 239 -16.31 19.03 -14.65
CA GLY A 239 -17.34 18.28 -15.38
C GLY A 239 -16.80 17.24 -16.36
N ALA A 240 -15.48 17.07 -16.46
CA ALA A 240 -14.84 15.95 -17.14
C ALA A 240 -14.37 14.93 -16.10
N THR A 241 -14.31 13.65 -16.46
CA THR A 241 -13.95 12.57 -15.55
C THR A 241 -12.72 11.82 -16.02
N ILE A 242 -11.86 11.43 -15.06
CA ILE A 242 -10.68 10.61 -15.26
C ILE A 242 -10.87 9.33 -14.43
N SER A 243 -10.88 8.17 -15.09
CA SER A 243 -11.09 6.89 -14.40
C SER A 243 -9.78 6.22 -13.98
N GLU A 244 -8.71 6.44 -14.75
CA GLU A 244 -7.41 5.81 -14.52
C GLU A 244 -6.27 6.69 -15.00
N LEU A 245 -5.08 6.47 -14.43
CA LEU A 245 -3.82 7.06 -14.88
C LEU A 245 -2.79 5.95 -15.04
N SER A 246 -2.06 5.98 -16.15
CA SER A 246 -0.84 5.18 -16.32
C SER A 246 0.27 5.79 -15.48
N TYR A 247 1.16 4.95 -14.95
CA TYR A 247 2.33 5.37 -14.18
C TYR A 247 3.62 4.79 -14.75
N ASN A 248 4.54 5.67 -15.09
CA ASN A 248 5.89 5.30 -15.47
C ASN A 248 6.81 5.38 -14.25
N SER A 249 7.15 4.23 -13.68
CA SER A 249 7.93 4.16 -12.44
C SER A 249 9.42 4.52 -12.59
N THR A 250 9.94 4.56 -13.84
CA THR A 250 11.32 4.99 -14.11
C THR A 250 11.44 6.51 -14.16
N LYS A 251 10.39 7.16 -14.67
CA LYS A 251 10.35 8.63 -14.85
C LYS A 251 9.47 9.34 -13.85
N PHE A 252 8.75 8.58 -13.00
CA PHE A 252 7.77 9.07 -12.02
C PHE A 252 6.66 9.92 -12.65
N ILE A 253 6.20 9.54 -13.85
CA ILE A 253 5.18 10.26 -14.61
C ILE A 253 3.85 9.55 -14.50
N PHE A 254 2.83 10.28 -14.05
CA PHE A 254 1.42 9.92 -14.21
C PHE A 254 0.87 10.54 -15.49
N SER A 255 0.16 9.77 -16.29
CA SER A 255 -0.45 10.27 -17.52
C SER A 255 -1.78 9.57 -17.82
N GLY A 256 -2.70 10.32 -18.42
CA GLY A 256 -4.01 9.80 -18.79
C GLY A 256 -4.80 10.77 -19.66
N LYS A 257 -6.08 10.45 -19.87
CA LYS A 257 -7.04 11.29 -20.55
C LYS A 257 -8.36 11.35 -19.79
N ASP A 258 -8.99 12.49 -19.84
CA ASP A 258 -10.35 12.64 -19.34
C ASP A 258 -11.40 12.11 -20.35
N SER A 259 -12.67 12.13 -19.93
CA SER A 259 -13.83 11.74 -20.74
C SER A 259 -14.01 12.56 -22.02
N ASN A 260 -13.40 13.74 -22.11
CA ASN A 260 -13.45 14.62 -23.27
C ASN A 260 -12.19 14.49 -24.16
N GLY A 261 -11.22 13.65 -23.76
CA GLY A 261 -9.98 13.39 -24.48
C GLY A 261 -8.84 14.37 -24.16
N ALA A 262 -9.03 15.30 -23.20
CA ALA A 262 -7.93 16.16 -22.74
C ALA A 262 -6.90 15.34 -21.97
N THR A 263 -5.61 15.58 -22.26
CA THR A 263 -4.51 14.88 -21.62
C THR A 263 -4.22 15.50 -20.25
N ILE A 264 -4.02 14.65 -19.25
CA ILE A 264 -3.40 14.97 -17.98
C ILE A 264 -2.04 14.28 -17.90
N GLU A 265 -1.02 15.01 -17.50
CA GLU A 265 0.32 14.48 -17.25
C GLU A 265 0.98 15.29 -16.15
N PHE A 266 1.54 14.59 -15.16
CA PHE A 266 2.32 15.23 -14.11
C PHE A 266 3.47 14.32 -13.64
N THR A 267 4.56 14.96 -13.25
CA THR A 267 5.80 14.30 -12.82
C THR A 267 6.13 14.73 -11.42
N CYS A 268 6.59 13.79 -10.60
CA CYS A 268 7.01 14.07 -9.24
C CYS A 268 8.19 15.04 -9.22
N VAL A 269 8.14 16.00 -8.32
CA VAL A 269 9.27 16.89 -8.03
C VAL A 269 10.22 16.14 -7.12
N LEU A 270 11.40 15.83 -7.64
CA LEU A 270 12.43 15.14 -6.88
C LEU A 270 13.20 16.15 -6.01
N PRO A 271 13.54 15.79 -4.75
CA PRO A 271 14.48 16.58 -3.95
C PRO A 271 15.85 16.76 -4.63
N ASP A 272 16.53 17.83 -4.35
CA ASP A 272 17.85 18.12 -4.93
C ASP A 272 18.91 17.06 -4.58
N ASP A 273 18.74 16.36 -3.45
CA ASP A 273 19.60 15.29 -2.99
C ASP A 273 19.15 13.90 -3.47
N TYR A 274 18.10 13.81 -4.31
CA TYR A 274 17.64 12.56 -4.89
C TYR A 274 18.66 12.01 -5.88
N MET A 275 18.99 10.73 -5.74
CA MET A 275 19.78 9.98 -6.72
C MET A 275 19.00 8.75 -7.19
N PHE A 276 19.12 8.46 -8.48
CA PHE A 276 18.61 7.20 -9.03
C PHE A 276 19.52 6.04 -8.66
N PHE A 277 18.98 4.82 -8.68
CA PHE A 277 19.72 3.62 -8.28
C PHE A 277 21.08 3.53 -8.98
N GLU A 278 21.11 3.71 -10.27
CA GLU A 278 22.31 3.53 -11.10
C GLU A 278 23.42 4.57 -10.84
N GLU A 279 23.09 5.70 -10.21
CA GLU A 279 24.03 6.78 -9.93
C GLU A 279 24.98 6.47 -8.76
N PHE A 280 24.62 5.51 -7.92
CA PHE A 280 25.43 5.09 -6.77
C PHE A 280 26.60 4.17 -7.15
N GLU A 281 26.53 3.49 -8.30
CA GLU A 281 27.61 2.59 -8.71
C GLU A 281 28.94 3.35 -8.85
N GLY A 282 30.02 2.83 -8.27
CA GLY A 282 31.35 3.38 -8.44
C GLY A 282 32.31 3.12 -7.31
N ASP A 283 33.51 3.66 -7.49
CA ASP A 283 34.57 3.65 -6.50
C ASP A 283 34.50 4.94 -5.65
N TYR A 284 34.65 4.79 -4.34
CA TYR A 284 34.51 5.87 -3.38
C TYR A 284 35.64 5.89 -2.37
N ARG A 285 36.00 7.07 -1.91
CA ARG A 285 36.83 7.27 -0.73
C ARG A 285 35.94 7.61 0.46
N MET A 286 35.75 6.66 1.36
CA MET A 286 34.96 6.85 2.57
C MET A 286 35.84 7.44 3.68
N TYR A 287 35.43 8.57 4.22
CA TYR A 287 36.10 9.22 5.32
C TYR A 287 35.47 8.83 6.65
N LEU A 288 36.35 8.60 7.61
CA LEU A 288 36.03 8.11 8.94
C LEU A 288 36.77 8.94 9.97
N SER A 289 36.10 9.29 11.05
CA SER A 289 36.70 10.09 12.13
C SER A 289 36.74 9.33 13.45
N THR A 290 37.73 9.64 14.26
CA THR A 290 37.74 9.39 15.69
C THR A 290 37.89 10.73 16.40
N SER A 291 37.80 10.75 17.73
CA SER A 291 37.99 11.97 18.51
C SER A 291 39.31 12.72 18.24
N SER A 292 40.30 12.07 17.64
CA SER A 292 41.63 12.62 17.46
C SER A 292 42.18 12.60 16.03
N SER A 293 41.55 11.89 15.12
CA SER A 293 42.09 11.69 13.76
C SER A 293 41.01 11.39 12.74
N ARG A 294 41.23 11.84 11.50
CA ARG A 294 40.43 11.49 10.32
C ARG A 294 41.18 10.47 9.49
N TYR A 295 40.49 9.45 9.02
CA TYR A 295 41.01 8.36 8.20
C TYR A 295 40.21 8.26 6.90
N TYR A 296 40.66 7.44 5.99
CA TYR A 296 39.88 7.06 4.82
C TYR A 296 40.10 5.59 4.48
N VAL A 297 39.12 5.02 3.81
CA VAL A 297 39.17 3.71 3.17
C VAL A 297 38.56 3.84 1.78
N ASP A 298 39.24 3.25 0.80
CA ASP A 298 38.67 3.17 -0.55
C ASP A 298 37.75 1.96 -0.60
N VAL A 299 36.50 2.19 -0.97
CA VAL A 299 35.41 1.24 -1.03
C VAL A 299 34.75 1.29 -2.42
N LYS A 300 33.95 0.28 -2.72
CA LYS A 300 33.19 0.24 -3.97
C LYS A 300 31.74 -0.10 -3.70
N LEU A 301 30.84 0.67 -4.29
CA LEU A 301 29.40 0.32 -4.35
C LEU A 301 29.16 -0.50 -5.62
N VAL A 302 28.82 -1.77 -5.44
CA VAL A 302 28.57 -2.73 -6.52
C VAL A 302 27.09 -3.09 -6.53
N PRO A 303 26.36 -2.83 -7.62
CA PRO A 303 24.94 -3.19 -7.67
C PRO A 303 24.75 -4.71 -7.74
N GLU A 304 23.81 -5.24 -6.94
CA GLU A 304 23.37 -6.63 -6.95
C GLU A 304 21.85 -6.70 -6.82
N GLY A 305 21.14 -6.91 -7.94
CA GLY A 305 19.67 -6.86 -7.96
C GLY A 305 19.14 -5.46 -7.66
N ASP A 306 18.44 -5.30 -6.54
CA ASP A 306 17.80 -4.06 -6.08
C ASP A 306 18.57 -3.35 -4.93
N HIS A 307 19.75 -3.80 -4.62
CA HIS A 307 20.59 -3.29 -3.54
C HIS A 307 22.05 -3.15 -3.96
N TYR A 308 22.88 -2.62 -3.07
CA TYR A 308 24.32 -2.45 -3.27
C TYR A 308 25.11 -3.23 -2.24
N ILE A 309 26.23 -3.79 -2.68
CA ILE A 309 27.27 -4.35 -1.82
C ILE A 309 28.35 -3.29 -1.63
N LEU A 310 28.71 -3.01 -0.37
CA LEU A 310 29.82 -2.12 -0.03
C LEU A 310 31.11 -2.93 0.11
N GLU A 311 31.82 -3.09 -1.00
CA GLU A 311 33.10 -3.79 -1.02
C GLU A 311 34.21 -2.93 -0.46
N GLY A 312 35.17 -3.57 0.23
CA GLY A 312 36.35 -2.88 0.77
C GLY A 312 36.11 -2.22 2.14
N PHE A 313 34.89 -2.16 2.63
CA PHE A 313 34.58 -1.66 3.96
C PHE A 313 35.28 -2.50 5.05
N HIS A 314 35.26 -3.80 4.92
CA HIS A 314 35.94 -4.73 5.78
C HIS A 314 36.62 -5.84 4.95
N ARG A 315 37.69 -6.46 5.47
CA ARG A 315 38.43 -7.50 4.72
C ARG A 315 37.63 -8.78 4.47
N LYS A 316 36.70 -9.12 5.36
CA LYS A 316 35.90 -10.36 5.30
C LYS A 316 34.45 -10.14 5.03
N PHE A 317 33.94 -8.97 5.34
CA PHE A 317 32.52 -8.70 5.35
C PHE A 317 32.19 -7.51 4.44
N ASN A 318 31.24 -7.72 3.56
CA ASN A 318 30.74 -6.68 2.67
C ASN A 318 29.27 -6.37 3.08
N PRO A 319 29.03 -5.23 3.71
CA PRO A 319 27.67 -4.83 4.06
C PRO A 319 26.81 -4.60 2.82
N VAL A 320 25.51 -4.79 3.00
CA VAL A 320 24.47 -4.52 2.01
C VAL A 320 23.85 -3.14 2.30
N LEU A 321 23.59 -2.37 1.24
CA LEU A 321 22.84 -1.13 1.29
C LEU A 321 21.61 -1.27 0.42
N THR A 322 20.43 -1.09 1.01
CA THR A 322 19.16 -1.15 0.30
C THR A 322 18.83 0.20 -0.33
N PHE A 323 18.36 0.21 -1.56
CA PHE A 323 17.93 1.45 -2.20
C PHE A 323 16.53 1.86 -1.72
N VAL A 324 16.43 3.04 -1.11
CA VAL A 324 15.18 3.64 -0.66
C VAL A 324 14.65 4.55 -1.74
N LYS A 325 13.89 4.00 -2.67
CA LYS A 325 13.37 4.70 -3.85
C LYS A 325 12.57 5.96 -3.48
N ALA A 326 11.78 5.91 -2.41
CA ALA A 326 11.00 7.06 -1.94
C ALA A 326 11.87 8.26 -1.53
N LYS A 327 13.14 8.04 -1.21
CA LYS A 327 14.08 9.07 -0.76
C LYS A 327 15.23 9.32 -1.74
N GLY A 328 15.42 8.46 -2.74
CA GLY A 328 16.56 8.51 -3.66
C GLY A 328 17.89 8.37 -2.95
N CYS A 329 17.98 7.48 -1.97
CA CYS A 329 19.18 7.26 -1.18
C CYS A 329 19.41 5.77 -0.93
N LEU A 330 20.60 5.42 -0.44
CA LEU A 330 20.85 4.08 0.09
C LEU A 330 20.64 4.07 1.60
N GLU A 331 20.20 2.95 2.13
CA GLU A 331 20.09 2.72 3.57
C GLU A 331 20.95 1.51 3.96
N MET A 332 21.79 1.70 4.97
CA MET A 332 22.52 0.62 5.62
C MET A 332 22.02 0.49 7.06
N THR A 333 21.42 -0.63 7.37
CA THR A 333 20.92 -0.92 8.73
C THR A 333 21.77 -1.98 9.41
N ASN A 334 21.49 -2.25 10.69
CA ASN A 334 22.06 -3.38 11.41
C ASN A 334 21.81 -4.67 10.63
N GLN A 335 22.86 -5.45 10.41
CA GLN A 335 22.79 -6.65 9.58
C GLN A 335 23.82 -7.69 9.95
N ASP A 336 23.49 -8.95 9.72
CA ASP A 336 24.42 -10.06 9.88
C ASP A 336 25.35 -10.12 8.66
N VAL A 337 26.63 -9.90 8.90
CA VAL A 337 27.63 -9.81 7.83
C VAL A 337 28.49 -11.06 7.70
N GLY A 338 28.32 -12.05 8.59
CA GLY A 338 29.04 -13.32 8.54
C GLY A 338 29.19 -13.98 9.89
N THR A 339 30.20 -14.83 10.02
CA THR A 339 30.48 -15.57 11.26
C THR A 339 31.93 -15.46 11.66
N TYR A 340 32.19 -15.50 12.99
CA TYR A 340 33.54 -15.56 13.56
C TYR A 340 33.54 -16.39 14.85
N GLY A 341 34.44 -17.36 14.94
CA GLY A 341 34.54 -18.21 16.12
C GLY A 341 33.28 -18.98 16.50
N GLY A 342 32.41 -19.27 15.52
CA GLY A 342 31.13 -19.96 15.76
C GLY A 342 29.96 -19.02 16.14
N ASN A 343 30.22 -17.72 16.27
CA ASN A 343 29.22 -16.70 16.54
C ASN A 343 28.85 -15.94 15.27
N THR A 344 27.61 -15.44 15.19
CA THR A 344 27.19 -14.52 14.15
C THR A 344 27.84 -13.16 14.36
N VAL A 345 28.38 -12.57 13.31
CA VAL A 345 28.91 -11.20 13.33
C VAL A 345 27.86 -10.26 12.75
N ARG A 346 27.42 -9.33 13.56
CA ARG A 346 26.45 -8.27 13.18
C ARG A 346 27.14 -6.93 13.11
N LEU A 347 26.96 -6.24 11.98
CA LEU A 347 27.26 -4.82 11.87
C LEU A 347 26.15 -4.04 12.57
N CYS A 348 26.51 -3.22 13.54
CA CYS A 348 25.54 -2.46 14.35
C CYS A 348 25.84 -0.97 14.31
N ALA A 349 24.81 -0.16 14.08
CA ALA A 349 24.87 1.27 14.29
C ALA A 349 25.04 1.59 15.78
N MET A 350 25.89 2.54 16.08
CA MET A 350 26.15 3.02 17.43
C MET A 350 26.02 4.55 17.50
N GLY A 351 25.67 5.06 18.67
CA GLY A 351 25.58 6.51 18.89
C GLY A 351 25.44 6.86 20.34
N GLY A 352 26.12 7.95 20.75
CA GLY A 352 26.08 8.44 22.12
C GLY A 352 26.46 7.39 23.19
N GLY A 353 27.31 6.41 22.82
CA GLY A 353 27.70 5.29 23.69
C GLY A 353 26.66 4.16 23.82
N ASN A 354 25.57 4.20 23.06
CA ASN A 354 24.53 3.17 23.04
C ASN A 354 24.68 2.26 21.80
N LEU A 355 24.35 0.98 22.00
CA LEU A 355 24.36 -0.06 20.98
C LEU A 355 23.09 -0.91 21.13
N TYR A 356 22.46 -1.25 20.02
CA TYR A 356 21.27 -2.10 19.99
C TYR A 356 21.49 -3.31 19.07
N PRO A 357 22.30 -4.29 19.46
CA PRO A 357 22.71 -5.37 18.56
C PRO A 357 21.57 -6.33 18.21
N THR A 358 20.48 -6.34 18.97
CA THR A 358 19.30 -7.18 18.70
C THR A 358 18.27 -6.54 17.78
N ALA A 359 18.33 -5.21 17.57
CA ALA A 359 17.48 -4.50 16.66
C ALA A 359 18.10 -4.45 15.26
N LEU A 360 17.31 -4.63 14.20
CA LEU A 360 17.79 -4.58 12.81
C LEU A 360 17.53 -3.22 12.13
N THR A 361 16.68 -2.38 12.70
CA THR A 361 16.30 -1.09 12.14
C THR A 361 17.29 0.06 12.28
N PRO A 362 18.15 0.14 13.34
CA PRO A 362 19.12 1.22 13.45
C PRO A 362 20.12 1.24 12.30
N GLY A 363 20.42 2.42 11.76
CA GLY A 363 21.32 2.56 10.64
C GLY A 363 21.48 3.99 10.14
N PHE A 364 21.90 4.09 8.89
CA PHE A 364 22.13 5.37 8.22
C PHE A 364 21.56 5.36 6.81
N PHE A 365 21.05 6.51 6.40
CA PHE A 365 20.90 6.85 4.99
C PHE A 365 22.21 7.37 4.44
N VAL A 366 22.55 6.97 3.21
CA VAL A 366 23.65 7.50 2.41
C VAL A 366 23.02 8.36 1.32
N VAL A 367 23.14 9.66 1.45
CA VAL A 367 22.47 10.64 0.61
C VAL A 367 23.48 11.54 -0.11
N LYS A 368 23.09 12.10 -1.26
CA LYS A 368 23.88 13.08 -1.99
C LYS A 368 24.08 14.36 -1.16
N ASP A 369 25.29 14.88 -1.11
CA ASP A 369 25.53 16.21 -0.58
C ASP A 369 25.28 17.26 -1.67
N VAL A 370 24.21 18.04 -1.53
CA VAL A 370 23.84 19.08 -2.50
C VAL A 370 24.80 20.26 -2.53
N SER A 371 25.66 20.37 -1.52
CA SER A 371 26.63 21.49 -1.41
C SER A 371 28.02 21.16 -1.96
N ARG A 372 28.28 19.88 -2.21
CA ARG A 372 29.59 19.38 -2.67
C ARG A 372 29.40 18.35 -3.78
N ASP A 373 30.05 18.62 -4.92
CA ASP A 373 29.99 17.70 -6.05
C ASP A 373 30.64 16.34 -5.70
N ASN A 374 30.06 15.26 -6.20
CA ASN A 374 30.54 13.89 -6.04
C ASN A 374 30.64 13.39 -4.59
N MET A 375 29.94 14.01 -3.67
CA MET A 375 29.96 13.64 -2.26
C MET A 375 28.64 12.99 -1.80
N LEU A 376 28.79 11.93 -1.02
CA LEU A 376 27.69 11.31 -0.27
C LEU A 376 27.94 11.53 1.22
N VAL A 377 26.86 11.75 1.97
CA VAL A 377 26.90 11.93 3.42
C VAL A 377 26.04 10.87 4.12
N TRP A 378 26.49 10.47 5.28
CA TRP A 378 25.77 9.54 6.14
C TRP A 378 24.88 10.30 7.10
N LYS A 379 23.56 10.04 7.04
CA LYS A 379 22.57 10.62 7.95
C LYS A 379 21.90 9.51 8.74
N PRO A 380 21.72 9.63 10.07
CA PRO A 380 20.95 8.66 10.83
C PRO A 380 19.58 8.41 10.21
N ASN A 381 19.11 7.17 10.20
CA ASN A 381 17.82 6.79 9.65
C ASN A 381 16.65 6.90 10.65
N ASP A 382 16.94 7.31 11.89
CA ASP A 382 15.95 7.52 12.94
C ASP A 382 15.67 9.02 13.10
N ASP A 383 14.47 9.47 12.74
CA ASP A 383 14.04 10.87 12.85
C ASP A 383 13.78 11.30 14.31
N ASP A 384 13.75 10.36 15.27
CA ASP A 384 13.10 10.59 16.54
C ASP A 384 14.00 10.66 17.77
N ARG A 385 15.30 10.94 17.73
CA ARG A 385 16.10 11.26 18.95
C ARG A 385 17.40 10.44 19.17
N ARG A 386 17.76 9.50 18.33
CA ARG A 386 19.00 8.73 18.48
C ARG A 386 19.99 9.18 17.42
N VAL A 387 21.02 9.89 17.86
CA VAL A 387 22.09 10.28 16.94
C VAL A 387 23.00 9.08 16.78
N TRP A 388 22.85 8.35 15.66
CA TRP A 388 23.83 7.38 15.24
C TRP A 388 25.05 8.16 14.73
N ASP A 389 26.25 7.72 15.13
CA ASP A 389 27.50 8.40 14.78
C ASP A 389 28.56 7.45 14.22
N GLY A 390 28.30 6.15 14.20
CA GLY A 390 29.24 5.18 13.65
C GLY A 390 28.74 3.75 13.62
N TRP A 391 29.67 2.86 13.28
CA TRP A 391 29.43 1.43 13.13
C TRP A 391 30.35 0.60 14.02
N LEU A 392 29.85 -0.53 14.49
CA LEU A 392 30.57 -1.51 15.30
C LEU A 392 30.22 -2.93 14.85
N LEU A 393 31.20 -3.83 14.83
CA LEU A 393 30.94 -5.25 14.66
C LEU A 393 30.71 -5.91 16.03
N TRP A 394 29.57 -6.56 16.17
CA TRP A 394 29.14 -7.24 17.38
C TRP A 394 28.95 -8.74 17.15
N MET A 395 29.22 -9.58 18.17
CA MET A 395 29.02 -11.02 18.08
C MET A 395 27.74 -11.43 18.81
N LEU A 396 26.97 -12.30 18.19
CA LEU A 396 25.78 -12.94 18.76
C LEU A 396 26.01 -14.45 18.80
N ASP A 397 25.58 -15.12 19.88
CA ASP A 397 25.60 -16.57 19.96
C ASP A 397 24.54 -17.22 19.05
N SER A 398 24.51 -18.57 19.02
CA SER A 398 23.55 -19.34 18.23
C SER A 398 22.09 -19.13 18.62
N SER A 399 21.82 -18.53 19.77
CA SER A 399 20.49 -18.17 20.26
C SER A 399 20.16 -16.69 20.03
N GLY A 400 21.06 -15.94 19.37
CA GLY A 400 20.90 -14.51 19.12
C GLY A 400 21.19 -13.60 20.31
N ASN A 401 21.74 -14.14 21.39
CA ASN A 401 22.13 -13.32 22.54
C ASN A 401 23.44 -12.59 22.28
N SER A 402 23.54 -11.39 22.83
CA SER A 402 24.74 -10.56 22.81
C SER A 402 25.89 -11.24 23.52
N VAL A 403 27.01 -11.43 22.85
CA VAL A 403 28.24 -12.01 23.42
C VAL A 403 29.24 -10.92 23.76
N ASP A 404 29.78 -10.27 22.75
CA ASP A 404 30.77 -9.19 22.89
C ASP A 404 31.03 -8.54 21.51
N GLN A 405 31.75 -7.42 21.52
CA GLN A 405 32.23 -6.83 20.28
C GLN A 405 33.34 -7.67 19.63
N LEU A 406 33.47 -7.60 18.31
CA LEU A 406 34.55 -8.24 17.59
C LEU A 406 35.84 -7.41 17.73
N TYR A 407 36.79 -7.92 18.55
CA TYR A 407 38.05 -7.21 18.86
C TYR A 407 39.17 -7.45 17.87
N ASN A 408 38.99 -8.26 16.84
CA ASN A 408 40.11 -8.60 15.96
C ASN A 408 40.41 -7.47 14.97
N VAL A 409 41.19 -6.52 15.41
CA VAL A 409 41.59 -5.29 14.70
C VAL A 409 42.31 -5.56 13.38
N ASN A 410 42.94 -6.73 13.23
CA ASN A 410 43.68 -7.08 12.02
C ASN A 410 42.73 -7.37 10.81
N GLU A 411 41.45 -7.52 11.07
CA GLU A 411 40.43 -7.79 10.06
C GLU A 411 39.83 -6.50 9.49
N TRP A 412 39.95 -5.38 10.22
CA TRP A 412 39.54 -4.07 9.74
C TRP A 412 40.66 -3.43 8.91
N ARG A 413 40.48 -3.35 7.61
CA ARG A 413 41.50 -2.92 6.66
C ARG A 413 42.09 -1.54 6.96
N TRP A 414 41.28 -0.64 7.48
CA TRP A 414 41.65 0.74 7.77
C TRP A 414 42.14 0.99 9.21
N LEU A 415 41.76 0.16 10.18
CA LEU A 415 42.27 0.23 11.55
C LEU A 415 43.65 -0.38 11.68
N ALA A 416 43.96 -1.44 10.93
CA ALA A 416 45.20 -2.16 11.02
C ALA A 416 46.44 -1.36 10.58
N THR A 417 46.27 -0.30 9.82
CA THR A 417 47.43 0.43 9.24
C THR A 417 47.87 1.65 10.02
N LYS A 418 47.08 2.15 10.98
CA LYS A 418 47.37 3.44 11.62
C LYS A 418 47.32 3.49 13.15
N VAL A 419 46.70 2.53 13.79
CA VAL A 419 46.61 2.52 15.24
C VAL A 419 47.57 1.49 15.79
N GLY A 420 48.71 1.91 16.22
CA GLY A 420 49.71 1.06 16.84
C GLY A 420 49.14 0.24 18.00
N THR A 421 49.90 -0.61 18.57
CA THR A 421 49.63 -1.74 19.49
C THR A 421 48.71 -1.53 20.71
N THR A 422 48.02 -0.39 20.84
CA THR A 422 47.11 -0.05 21.98
C THR A 422 45.64 -0.11 21.65
N SER A 423 45.23 -0.94 20.83
CA SER A 423 44.05 -0.98 19.99
C SER A 423 42.69 -1.39 20.60
N ARG A 424 42.58 -1.59 21.89
CA ARG A 424 41.28 -2.04 22.50
C ARG A 424 40.18 -0.99 22.59
N TYR A 425 40.50 0.29 22.43
CA TYR A 425 39.56 1.39 22.65
C TYR A 425 39.01 2.05 21.35
N TYR A 426 39.53 1.71 20.21
CA TYR A 426 39.26 2.46 18.96
C TYR A 426 38.14 1.89 18.10
N LEU A 427 37.69 0.68 18.37
CA LEU A 427 36.54 0.08 17.71
C LEU A 427 35.19 0.73 18.12
N ASN A 428 35.19 1.48 19.22
CA ASN A 428 33.97 2.03 19.80
C ASN A 428 33.56 3.42 19.26
N SER A 429 34.30 4.00 18.31
CA SER A 429 33.96 5.35 17.85
C SER A 429 34.46 5.60 16.43
N CYS A 430 34.06 4.77 15.50
CA CYS A 430 34.25 5.05 14.10
C CYS A 430 33.07 5.87 13.59
N LEU A 431 33.23 7.18 13.65
CA LEU A 431 32.27 8.11 13.05
C LEU A 431 32.38 8.03 11.54
N VAL A 432 31.26 7.92 10.87
CA VAL A 432 31.20 7.99 9.40
C VAL A 432 30.94 9.42 9.03
N ASP A 433 31.88 10.05 8.32
CA ASP A 433 31.75 11.45 7.90
C ASP A 433 31.06 11.55 6.54
N ASP A 434 31.75 11.17 5.47
CA ASP A 434 31.29 11.30 4.10
C ASP A 434 32.01 10.34 3.14
N MET A 435 31.53 10.26 1.90
CA MET A 435 32.12 9.45 0.83
C MET A 435 32.29 10.32 -0.42
N GLU A 436 33.49 10.34 -0.97
CA GLU A 436 33.82 11.03 -2.22
C GLU A 436 33.87 10.02 -3.37
N LYS A 437 33.15 10.25 -4.45
CA LYS A 437 33.21 9.43 -5.66
C LYS A 437 34.53 9.71 -6.38
N LEU A 438 35.31 8.64 -6.67
CA LEU A 438 36.64 8.71 -7.25
C LEU A 438 36.62 8.75 -8.78
#